data_ab15528b92e9938c82a7f53c03fbff42
#
_entry.id   ab15528b92e9938c82a7f53c03fbff42
#
_cell.length_a   1.000
_cell.length_b   1.000
_cell.length_c   1.000
_cell.angle_alpha   90.00
_cell.angle_beta   90.00
_cell.angle_gamma   90.00
#
_symmetry.space_group_name_H-M   'P 1'
#
loop_
_entity.id
_entity.type
_entity.pdbx_description
1 polymer ?
#
loop_
_entity_poly.entity_id
_entity_poly.type
_entity_poly.pdbx_seq_one_letter_code
_entity_poly.pdbx_strand_id
1 'polypeptide(L)'
;ITGLGLGGAEKQVCLLADKLSLSGHHVKIISLGHMSNNKVFPSENNVNVINVNMSKNISGVIKGCVRIRDVIANFKPDIVHSHMFHANIITRLSVIGIKNRPGIISTAHNKNEGGYFRMLTYRITDCLSDCCTNVSKEAVDEFLRIKAFNPAKAITMYNGIDTNKFKFDLLARREIREGINIKNDDILLLAAGRLTLAKDYPNLLNAMTLLPEHFKLIIIGDGELRDEINMLIKKLQLSNRVSLLGVKKNIAPYFSACDIFVLSSRWEGFGLVVAEAMSCERIVVGTDSGGVREVIGDDDFLVPISDSTQLASKIEKLSLSQIRDHIGFRNRERILKNFSIDTIIMQWQELYGTIICSKHER
;
A
#
# COMPACT_ATOMS: atom_id res chain seq x y z
N ILE A 1 -8.02 -10.64 -7.29
CA ILE A 1 -6.79 -9.84 -7.41
C ILE A 1 -5.98 -10.26 -8.62
N THR A 2 -5.18 -9.34 -9.20
CA THR A 2 -4.33 -9.65 -10.36
C THR A 2 -3.24 -10.68 -10.05
N GLY A 3 -2.67 -10.66 -8.88
CA GLY A 3 -1.66 -11.62 -8.41
C GLY A 3 -1.40 -11.46 -6.92
N LEU A 4 -0.65 -12.38 -6.31
CA LEU A 4 -0.30 -12.36 -4.89
C LEU A 4 1.22 -12.21 -4.69
N GLY A 5 1.85 -11.24 -5.36
CA GLY A 5 3.26 -10.88 -5.18
C GLY A 5 3.54 -10.11 -3.89
N LEU A 6 4.80 -9.67 -3.71
CA LEU A 6 5.20 -8.86 -2.56
C LEU A 6 4.88 -7.37 -2.78
N GLY A 7 3.59 -7.02 -2.89
CA GLY A 7 3.14 -5.64 -3.03
C GLY A 7 2.24 -5.17 -1.88
N GLY A 8 1.97 -3.87 -1.85
CA GLY A 8 1.07 -3.28 -0.85
C GLY A 8 -0.38 -3.72 -1.03
N ALA A 9 -0.87 -3.73 -2.28
CA ALA A 9 -2.23 -4.15 -2.60
C ALA A 9 -2.48 -5.62 -2.22
N GLU A 10 -1.51 -6.50 -2.50
CA GLU A 10 -1.58 -7.92 -2.19
C GLU A 10 -1.64 -8.16 -0.68
N LYS A 11 -0.82 -7.45 0.10
CA LYS A 11 -0.86 -7.51 1.56
C LYS A 11 -2.22 -7.04 2.09
N GLN A 12 -2.77 -5.96 1.52
CA GLN A 12 -4.07 -5.44 1.92
C GLN A 12 -5.20 -6.41 1.65
N VAL A 13 -5.21 -7.07 0.49
CA VAL A 13 -6.23 -8.07 0.15
C VAL A 13 -6.17 -9.27 1.10
N CYS A 14 -4.96 -9.77 1.42
CA CYS A 14 -4.81 -10.85 2.39
C CYS A 14 -5.27 -10.43 3.79
N LEU A 15 -4.85 -9.26 4.27
CA LEU A 15 -5.24 -8.73 5.57
C LEU A 15 -6.75 -8.50 5.69
N LEU A 16 -7.37 -7.95 4.64
CA LEU A 16 -8.83 -7.76 4.57
C LEU A 16 -9.55 -9.12 4.60
N ALA A 17 -9.08 -10.10 3.85
CA ALA A 17 -9.66 -11.44 3.81
C ALA A 17 -9.56 -12.14 5.16
N ASP A 18 -8.41 -12.05 5.83
CA ASP A 18 -8.21 -12.60 7.18
C ASP A 18 -9.20 -11.98 8.18
N LYS A 19 -9.33 -10.66 8.20
CA LYS A 19 -10.23 -9.95 9.11
C LYS A 19 -11.71 -10.25 8.83
N LEU A 20 -12.12 -10.34 7.56
CA LEU A 20 -13.48 -10.74 7.20
C LEU A 20 -13.76 -12.18 7.65
N SER A 21 -12.81 -13.10 7.45
CA SER A 21 -12.94 -14.48 7.91
C SER A 21 -13.10 -14.58 9.43
N LEU A 22 -12.29 -13.83 10.19
CA LEU A 22 -12.39 -13.73 11.65
C LEU A 22 -13.71 -13.10 12.12
N SER A 23 -14.33 -12.26 11.29
CA SER A 23 -15.66 -11.68 11.53
C SER A 23 -16.82 -12.61 11.14
N GLY A 24 -16.55 -13.87 10.78
CA GLY A 24 -17.55 -14.88 10.46
C GLY A 24 -18.00 -14.93 8.99
N HIS A 25 -17.36 -14.19 8.10
CA HIS A 25 -17.66 -14.25 6.67
C HIS A 25 -16.92 -15.42 5.99
N HIS A 26 -17.58 -16.03 5.00
CA HIS A 26 -16.95 -17.01 4.12
C HIS A 26 -16.18 -16.30 3.01
N VAL A 27 -14.86 -16.39 3.01
CA VAL A 27 -13.98 -15.64 2.09
C VAL A 27 -13.22 -16.58 1.17
N LYS A 28 -13.16 -16.24 -0.12
CA LYS A 28 -12.27 -16.86 -1.11
C LYS A 28 -11.48 -15.79 -1.85
N ILE A 29 -10.20 -16.01 -2.04
CA ILE A 29 -9.35 -15.15 -2.88
C ILE A 29 -9.13 -15.84 -4.23
N ILE A 30 -9.38 -15.10 -5.33
CA ILE A 30 -9.04 -15.54 -6.69
C ILE A 30 -7.84 -14.74 -7.17
N SER A 31 -6.71 -15.40 -7.42
CA SER A 31 -5.52 -14.83 -8.05
C SER A 31 -5.52 -15.16 -9.53
N LEU A 32 -5.48 -14.13 -10.40
CA LEU A 32 -5.50 -14.31 -11.85
C LEU A 32 -4.15 -14.75 -12.42
N GLY A 33 -3.05 -14.19 -11.88
CA GLY A 33 -1.70 -14.37 -12.42
C GLY A 33 -1.05 -15.69 -12.02
N HIS A 34 0.05 -15.98 -12.71
CA HIS A 34 0.91 -17.11 -12.34
C HIS A 34 1.51 -16.92 -10.96
N MET A 35 1.65 -17.99 -10.23
CA MET A 35 2.27 -17.96 -8.93
C MET A 35 3.79 -17.72 -9.05
N SER A 36 4.32 -16.62 -8.49
CA SER A 36 5.77 -16.36 -8.34
C SER A 36 6.33 -17.02 -7.07
N ASN A 37 7.65 -17.12 -6.94
CA ASN A 37 8.29 -17.69 -5.74
C ASN A 37 8.14 -16.82 -4.49
N ASN A 38 7.91 -15.51 -4.65
CA ASN A 38 7.72 -14.56 -3.56
C ASN A 38 6.25 -14.15 -3.48
N LYS A 39 5.50 -14.71 -2.52
CA LYS A 39 4.05 -14.52 -2.37
C LYS A 39 3.67 -14.03 -0.99
N VAL A 40 2.54 -13.34 -0.97
CA VAL A 40 1.78 -13.08 0.25
C VAL A 40 0.56 -13.99 0.24
N PHE A 41 0.30 -14.64 1.36
CA PHE A 41 -0.90 -15.44 1.58
C PHE A 41 -1.68 -14.91 2.77
N PRO A 42 -3.00 -15.12 2.82
CA PRO A 42 -3.76 -14.92 4.04
C PRO A 42 -3.20 -15.79 5.15
N SER A 43 -3.30 -15.32 6.38
CA SER A 43 -2.84 -16.03 7.58
C SER A 43 -3.89 -16.99 8.11
N GLU A 44 -5.17 -16.72 7.82
CA GLU A 44 -6.30 -17.54 8.25
C GLU A 44 -6.50 -18.76 7.36
N ASN A 45 -6.51 -19.94 7.97
CA ASN A 45 -6.68 -21.23 7.27
C ASN A 45 -8.03 -21.37 6.55
N ASN A 46 -9.04 -20.65 6.99
CA ASN A 46 -10.38 -20.67 6.39
C ASN A 46 -10.48 -19.84 5.11
N VAL A 47 -9.47 -19.01 4.78
CA VAL A 47 -9.42 -18.24 3.54
C VAL A 47 -8.82 -19.08 2.42
N ASN A 48 -9.66 -19.58 1.54
CA ASN A 48 -9.23 -20.40 0.40
C ASN A 48 -8.71 -19.54 -0.75
N VAL A 49 -7.52 -19.84 -1.25
CA VAL A 49 -6.88 -19.16 -2.39
C VAL A 49 -6.98 -20.01 -3.65
N ILE A 50 -7.68 -19.52 -4.67
CA ILE A 50 -7.82 -20.16 -5.97
C ILE A 50 -6.92 -19.43 -6.97
N ASN A 51 -6.04 -20.18 -7.64
CA ASN A 51 -5.18 -19.64 -8.69
C ASN A 51 -5.73 -20.00 -10.07
N VAL A 52 -5.97 -18.96 -10.91
CA VAL A 52 -6.50 -19.13 -12.28
C VAL A 52 -5.40 -19.39 -13.29
N ASN A 53 -4.16 -18.96 -13.01
CA ASN A 53 -3.01 -19.06 -13.95
C ASN A 53 -3.34 -18.51 -15.34
N MET A 54 -3.94 -17.33 -15.38
CA MET A 54 -4.43 -16.71 -16.60
C MET A 54 -3.25 -16.24 -17.47
N SER A 55 -3.24 -16.64 -18.74
CA SER A 55 -2.32 -16.11 -19.74
C SER A 55 -2.77 -14.71 -20.21
N LYS A 56 -1.81 -13.87 -20.64
CA LYS A 56 -2.07 -12.46 -21.02
C LYS A 56 -2.66 -12.27 -22.42
N ASN A 57 -3.01 -13.36 -23.12
CA ASN A 57 -3.63 -13.32 -24.44
C ASN A 57 -5.17 -13.36 -24.35
N ILE A 58 -5.86 -13.11 -25.46
CA ILE A 58 -7.33 -13.07 -25.54
C ILE A 58 -7.95 -14.40 -25.04
N SER A 59 -7.40 -15.54 -25.46
CA SER A 59 -7.86 -16.86 -25.02
C SER A 59 -7.74 -17.03 -23.50
N GLY A 60 -6.65 -16.52 -22.89
CA GLY A 60 -6.46 -16.52 -21.44
C GLY A 60 -7.48 -15.65 -20.71
N VAL A 61 -7.80 -14.48 -21.25
CA VAL A 61 -8.83 -13.60 -20.70
C VAL A 61 -10.20 -14.30 -20.72
N ILE A 62 -10.58 -14.92 -21.85
CA ILE A 62 -11.85 -15.66 -21.94
C ILE A 62 -11.88 -16.81 -20.93
N LYS A 63 -10.83 -17.63 -20.87
CA LYS A 63 -10.72 -18.71 -19.86
C LYS A 63 -10.78 -18.18 -18.42
N GLY A 64 -10.15 -17.04 -18.16
CA GLY A 64 -10.21 -16.36 -16.87
C GLY A 64 -11.64 -15.95 -16.50
N CYS A 65 -12.36 -15.34 -17.44
CA CYS A 65 -13.77 -14.98 -17.24
C CYS A 65 -14.64 -16.20 -16.96
N VAL A 66 -14.49 -17.28 -17.74
CA VAL A 66 -15.23 -18.54 -17.54
C VAL A 66 -14.95 -19.10 -16.15
N ARG A 67 -13.67 -19.17 -15.75
CA ARG A 67 -13.28 -19.70 -14.44
C ARG A 67 -13.84 -18.89 -13.28
N ILE A 68 -13.85 -17.55 -13.40
CA ILE A 68 -14.47 -16.68 -12.37
C ILE A 68 -15.98 -16.95 -12.30
N ARG A 69 -16.66 -17.08 -13.45
CA ARG A 69 -18.10 -17.43 -13.50
C ARG A 69 -18.39 -18.74 -12.79
N ASP A 70 -17.56 -19.78 -13.03
CA ASP A 70 -17.70 -21.09 -12.37
C ASP A 70 -17.56 -20.96 -10.85
N VAL A 71 -16.58 -20.16 -10.38
CA VAL A 71 -16.41 -19.92 -8.95
C VAL A 71 -17.60 -19.16 -8.38
N ILE A 72 -18.10 -18.13 -9.06
CA ILE A 72 -19.30 -17.38 -8.63
C ILE A 72 -20.53 -18.31 -8.56
N ALA A 73 -20.74 -19.13 -9.58
CA ALA A 73 -21.87 -20.04 -9.64
C ALA A 73 -21.88 -21.10 -8.52
N ASN A 74 -20.70 -21.63 -8.19
CA ASN A 74 -20.53 -22.66 -7.17
C ASN A 74 -20.47 -22.11 -5.74
N PHE A 75 -19.83 -20.95 -5.55
CA PHE A 75 -19.67 -20.33 -4.23
C PHE A 75 -20.86 -19.46 -3.84
N LYS A 76 -21.58 -18.90 -4.82
CA LYS A 76 -22.73 -18.00 -4.67
C LYS A 76 -22.46 -16.85 -3.68
N PRO A 77 -21.40 -16.04 -3.93
CA PRO A 77 -21.07 -14.95 -3.03
C PRO A 77 -22.12 -13.83 -3.10
N ASP A 78 -22.32 -13.13 -1.99
CA ASP A 78 -23.12 -11.89 -1.97
C ASP A 78 -22.35 -10.73 -2.63
N ILE A 79 -21.04 -10.70 -2.43
CA ILE A 79 -20.11 -9.66 -2.95
C ILE A 79 -18.95 -10.31 -3.69
N VAL A 80 -18.58 -9.74 -4.83
CA VAL A 80 -17.29 -9.95 -5.49
C VAL A 80 -16.52 -8.66 -5.48
N HIS A 81 -15.45 -8.61 -4.69
CA HIS A 81 -14.59 -7.46 -4.54
C HIS A 81 -13.29 -7.68 -5.30
N SER A 82 -13.07 -6.92 -6.36
CA SER A 82 -11.89 -7.02 -7.21
C SER A 82 -10.88 -5.91 -6.95
N HIS A 83 -9.58 -6.24 -7.03
CA HIS A 83 -8.49 -5.31 -6.75
C HIS A 83 -7.49 -5.27 -7.91
N MET A 84 -7.06 -4.07 -8.30
CA MET A 84 -6.11 -3.77 -9.39
C MET A 84 -6.74 -3.93 -10.78
N PHE A 85 -6.20 -3.22 -11.75
CA PHE A 85 -6.75 -3.05 -13.10
C PHE A 85 -7.25 -4.35 -13.75
N HIS A 86 -6.37 -5.35 -13.91
CA HIS A 86 -6.75 -6.56 -14.66
C HIS A 86 -7.87 -7.35 -13.96
N ALA A 87 -7.80 -7.48 -12.63
CA ALA A 87 -8.85 -8.16 -11.88
C ALA A 87 -10.16 -7.38 -11.92
N ASN A 88 -10.12 -6.05 -11.84
CA ASN A 88 -11.30 -5.21 -11.94
C ASN A 88 -12.02 -5.43 -13.28
N ILE A 89 -11.29 -5.34 -14.39
CA ILE A 89 -11.90 -5.47 -15.73
C ILE A 89 -12.42 -6.89 -15.97
N ILE A 90 -11.63 -7.92 -15.63
CA ILE A 90 -12.04 -9.32 -15.86
C ILE A 90 -13.25 -9.69 -15.00
N THR A 91 -13.30 -9.25 -13.74
CA THR A 91 -14.46 -9.46 -12.87
C THR A 91 -15.70 -8.80 -13.46
N ARG A 92 -15.62 -7.55 -13.89
CA ARG A 92 -16.72 -6.83 -14.55
C ARG A 92 -17.24 -7.59 -15.77
N LEU A 93 -16.35 -8.06 -16.64
CA LEU A 93 -16.72 -8.83 -17.84
C LEU A 93 -17.30 -10.20 -17.47
N SER A 94 -16.82 -10.84 -16.43
CA SER A 94 -17.27 -12.16 -15.99
C SER A 94 -18.72 -12.20 -15.53
N VAL A 95 -19.30 -11.07 -15.12
CA VAL A 95 -20.68 -11.02 -14.59
C VAL A 95 -21.71 -10.62 -15.64
N ILE A 96 -21.31 -10.36 -16.88
CA ILE A 96 -22.23 -10.05 -17.99
C ILE A 96 -23.17 -11.24 -18.23
N GLY A 97 -24.46 -11.00 -18.21
CA GLY A 97 -25.49 -12.02 -18.45
C GLY A 97 -25.71 -12.98 -17.28
N ILE A 98 -25.12 -12.77 -16.11
CA ILE A 98 -25.50 -13.50 -14.90
C ILE A 98 -26.78 -12.90 -14.34
N LYS A 99 -27.84 -13.71 -14.29
CA LYS A 99 -29.07 -13.36 -13.62
C LYS A 99 -28.86 -13.40 -12.10
N ASN A 100 -29.30 -12.37 -11.39
CA ASN A 100 -29.05 -12.24 -9.94
C ASN A 100 -27.55 -12.27 -9.59
N ARG A 101 -26.76 -11.47 -10.31
CA ARG A 101 -25.31 -11.37 -10.05
C ARG A 101 -25.01 -10.82 -8.66
N PRO A 102 -23.89 -11.20 -8.03
CA PRO A 102 -23.44 -10.62 -6.76
C PRO A 102 -23.19 -9.11 -6.86
N GLY A 103 -23.04 -8.44 -5.72
CA GLY A 103 -22.53 -7.07 -5.67
C GLY A 103 -21.10 -7.00 -6.20
N ILE A 104 -20.82 -6.07 -7.12
CA ILE A 104 -19.50 -5.92 -7.74
C ILE A 104 -18.82 -4.65 -7.25
N ILE A 105 -17.71 -4.81 -6.55
CA ILE A 105 -16.86 -3.72 -6.10
C ILE A 105 -15.54 -3.80 -6.83
N SER A 106 -15.06 -2.66 -7.32
CA SER A 106 -13.77 -2.56 -8.03
C SER A 106 -12.88 -1.55 -7.33
N THR A 107 -11.77 -2.00 -6.73
CA THR A 107 -10.78 -1.15 -6.05
C THR A 107 -9.56 -0.93 -6.93
N ALA A 108 -9.23 0.33 -7.19
CA ALA A 108 -7.94 0.75 -7.73
C ALA A 108 -6.96 1.07 -6.58
N HIS A 109 -5.67 0.92 -6.84
CA HIS A 109 -4.63 1.08 -5.81
C HIS A 109 -3.63 2.20 -6.10
N ASN A 110 -3.83 2.94 -7.18
CA ASN A 110 -2.97 4.06 -7.59
C ASN A 110 -3.79 5.16 -8.25
N LYS A 111 -3.23 6.37 -8.31
CA LYS A 111 -3.79 7.51 -9.04
C LYS A 111 -3.90 7.24 -10.54
N ASN A 112 -3.00 6.43 -11.10
CA ASN A 112 -3.01 5.99 -12.50
C ASN A 112 -2.59 4.53 -12.58
N GLU A 113 -3.44 3.66 -13.13
CA GLU A 113 -3.17 2.22 -13.24
C GLU A 113 -2.64 1.80 -14.62
N GLY A 114 -1.96 2.68 -15.34
CA GLY A 114 -1.20 2.32 -16.54
C GLY A 114 -1.63 3.01 -17.85
N GLY A 115 -1.94 4.30 -17.77
CA GLY A 115 -2.11 5.17 -18.91
C GLY A 115 -3.53 5.22 -19.50
N TYR A 116 -3.69 6.02 -20.55
CA TYR A 116 -4.97 6.43 -21.11
C TYR A 116 -5.91 5.25 -21.45
N PHE A 117 -5.40 4.23 -22.15
CA PHE A 117 -6.25 3.10 -22.59
C PHE A 117 -6.84 2.30 -21.42
N ARG A 118 -6.09 2.12 -20.34
CA ARG A 118 -6.62 1.44 -19.16
C ARG A 118 -7.66 2.29 -18.44
N MET A 119 -7.46 3.58 -18.37
CA MET A 119 -8.44 4.50 -17.79
C MET A 119 -9.71 4.57 -18.62
N LEU A 120 -9.59 4.55 -19.97
CA LEU A 120 -10.74 4.42 -20.87
C LEU A 120 -11.49 3.10 -20.66
N THR A 121 -10.78 1.99 -20.43
CA THR A 121 -11.41 0.68 -20.14
C THR A 121 -12.20 0.73 -18.84
N TYR A 122 -11.69 1.38 -17.80
CA TYR A 122 -12.47 1.62 -16.57
C TYR A 122 -13.77 2.36 -16.86
N ARG A 123 -13.71 3.44 -17.64
CA ARG A 123 -14.89 4.24 -18.02
C ARG A 123 -15.92 3.42 -18.77
N ILE A 124 -15.53 2.67 -19.79
CA ILE A 124 -16.45 1.87 -20.63
C ILE A 124 -17.11 0.76 -19.80
N THR A 125 -16.41 0.15 -18.87
CA THR A 125 -16.88 -0.98 -18.06
C THR A 125 -17.48 -0.57 -16.71
N ASP A 126 -17.54 0.73 -16.40
CA ASP A 126 -17.99 1.23 -15.10
C ASP A 126 -19.46 0.82 -14.79
N CYS A 127 -20.32 0.74 -15.82
CA CYS A 127 -21.70 0.30 -15.66
C CYS A 127 -21.85 -1.13 -15.11
N LEU A 128 -20.81 -1.95 -15.20
CA LEU A 128 -20.79 -3.33 -14.71
C LEU A 128 -20.41 -3.45 -13.22
N SER A 129 -20.00 -2.35 -12.59
CA SER A 129 -19.66 -2.28 -11.17
C SER A 129 -20.74 -1.58 -10.38
N ASP A 130 -21.06 -2.05 -9.19
CA ASP A 130 -22.01 -1.41 -8.28
C ASP A 130 -21.36 -0.31 -7.47
N CYS A 131 -20.06 -0.48 -7.13
CA CYS A 131 -19.22 0.51 -6.45
C CYS A 131 -17.79 0.47 -7.00
N CYS A 132 -17.16 1.63 -7.05
CA CYS A 132 -15.78 1.81 -7.44
C CYS A 132 -15.02 2.53 -6.32
N THR A 133 -13.91 1.98 -5.88
CA THR A 133 -13.13 2.58 -4.80
C THR A 133 -11.68 2.81 -5.20
N ASN A 134 -11.02 3.77 -4.53
CA ASN A 134 -9.58 3.92 -4.59
C ASN A 134 -9.04 4.21 -3.17
N VAL A 135 -7.76 4.02 -2.97
CA VAL A 135 -7.10 4.00 -1.66
C VAL A 135 -6.75 5.38 -1.09
N SER A 136 -7.05 6.45 -1.83
CA SER A 136 -6.91 7.85 -1.38
C SER A 136 -7.94 8.73 -2.06
N LYS A 137 -8.27 9.85 -1.42
CA LYS A 137 -9.19 10.85 -1.98
C LYS A 137 -8.61 11.44 -3.27
N GLU A 138 -7.32 11.80 -3.26
CA GLU A 138 -6.64 12.31 -4.45
C GLU A 138 -6.75 11.34 -5.64
N ALA A 139 -6.60 10.03 -5.40
CA ALA A 139 -6.74 9.03 -6.45
C ALA A 139 -8.20 8.90 -6.94
N VAL A 140 -9.19 9.00 -6.06
CA VAL A 140 -10.61 9.04 -6.46
C VAL A 140 -10.90 10.28 -7.30
N ASP A 141 -10.46 11.47 -6.85
CA ASP A 141 -10.66 12.73 -7.54
C ASP A 141 -10.05 12.70 -8.96
N GLU A 142 -8.87 12.09 -9.13
CA GLU A 142 -8.26 11.89 -10.45
C GLU A 142 -9.08 10.96 -11.35
N PHE A 143 -9.58 9.83 -10.82
CA PHE A 143 -10.45 8.92 -11.57
C PHE A 143 -11.78 9.58 -11.98
N LEU A 144 -12.32 10.45 -11.14
CA LEU A 144 -13.49 11.28 -11.46
C LEU A 144 -13.17 12.31 -12.54
N ARG A 145 -12.04 13.02 -12.41
CA ARG A 145 -11.59 14.04 -13.36
C ARG A 145 -11.47 13.49 -14.79
N ILE A 146 -10.89 12.30 -14.93
CA ILE A 146 -10.75 11.63 -16.23
C ILE A 146 -11.97 10.77 -16.61
N LYS A 147 -13.02 10.81 -15.81
CA LYS A 147 -14.28 10.08 -16.01
C LYS A 147 -14.10 8.54 -16.06
N ALA A 148 -13.09 8.01 -15.36
CA ALA A 148 -12.89 6.57 -15.24
C ALA A 148 -13.87 5.92 -14.25
N PHE A 149 -14.34 6.68 -13.26
CA PHE A 149 -15.40 6.31 -12.33
C PHE A 149 -16.63 7.23 -12.47
N ASN A 150 -17.80 6.69 -12.20
CA ASN A 150 -19.03 7.47 -12.07
C ASN A 150 -19.10 8.08 -10.67
N PRO A 151 -19.35 9.41 -10.53
CA PRO A 151 -19.46 10.07 -9.23
C PRO A 151 -20.47 9.43 -8.28
N ALA A 152 -21.58 8.90 -8.80
CA ALA A 152 -22.64 8.30 -7.98
C ALA A 152 -22.23 7.03 -7.24
N LYS A 153 -21.08 6.42 -7.57
CA LYS A 153 -20.62 5.15 -6.98
C LYS A 153 -19.10 5.12 -6.69
N ALA A 154 -18.44 6.27 -6.76
CA ALA A 154 -17.04 6.40 -6.44
C ALA A 154 -16.86 6.73 -4.95
N ILE A 155 -16.08 5.92 -4.25
CA ILE A 155 -15.85 6.06 -2.80
C ILE A 155 -14.34 5.97 -2.52
N THR A 156 -13.85 6.82 -1.63
CA THR A 156 -12.51 6.65 -1.04
C THR A 156 -12.58 5.60 0.05
N MET A 157 -11.75 4.57 -0.06
CA MET A 157 -11.63 3.54 0.96
C MET A 157 -10.15 3.29 1.26
N TYR A 158 -9.72 3.78 2.39
CA TYR A 158 -8.30 3.71 2.77
C TYR A 158 -7.83 2.28 3.04
N ASN A 159 -6.52 2.08 2.96
CA ASN A 159 -5.91 0.83 3.38
C ASN A 159 -5.85 0.71 4.90
N GLY A 160 -6.04 -0.49 5.43
CA GLY A 160 -5.95 -0.79 6.86
C GLY A 160 -4.54 -1.18 7.30
N ILE A 161 -4.16 -0.75 8.49
CA ILE A 161 -2.87 -1.07 9.13
C ILE A 161 -3.10 -2.03 10.29
N ASP A 162 -2.36 -3.13 10.30
CA ASP A 162 -2.30 -4.02 11.47
C ASP A 162 -1.50 -3.35 12.60
N THR A 163 -2.20 -2.61 13.45
CA THR A 163 -1.61 -1.83 14.54
C THR A 163 -1.11 -2.69 15.71
N ASN A 164 -1.43 -3.97 15.74
CA ASN A 164 -0.87 -4.94 16.68
C ASN A 164 0.51 -5.42 16.23
N LYS A 165 0.68 -5.63 14.92
CA LYS A 165 1.95 -5.96 14.30
C LYS A 165 2.89 -4.76 14.23
N PHE A 166 2.36 -3.59 13.83
CA PHE A 166 3.10 -2.35 13.73
C PHE A 166 2.88 -1.51 14.98
N LYS A 167 3.65 -1.83 16.01
CA LYS A 167 3.73 -1.09 17.28
C LYS A 167 5.19 -0.91 17.66
N PHE A 168 5.47 0.12 18.45
CA PHE A 168 6.81 0.35 18.97
C PHE A 168 7.23 -0.80 19.91
N ASP A 169 8.46 -1.27 19.72
CA ASP A 169 9.09 -2.33 20.52
C ASP A 169 10.51 -1.90 20.89
N LEU A 170 10.73 -1.63 22.18
CA LEU A 170 12.01 -1.17 22.70
C LEU A 170 13.11 -2.24 22.59
N LEU A 171 12.76 -3.51 22.78
CA LEU A 171 13.73 -4.61 22.66
C LEU A 171 14.20 -4.76 21.21
N ALA A 172 13.26 -4.81 20.29
CA ALA A 172 13.55 -4.84 18.85
C ALA A 172 14.39 -3.62 18.40
N ARG A 173 14.11 -2.42 18.96
CA ARG A 173 14.92 -1.22 18.70
C ARG A 173 16.38 -1.43 19.10
N ARG A 174 16.64 -1.96 20.29
CA ARG A 174 18.00 -2.22 20.78
C ARG A 174 18.72 -3.25 19.90
N GLU A 175 18.11 -4.40 19.69
CA GLU A 175 18.67 -5.51 18.91
C GLU A 175 19.03 -5.09 17.48
N ILE A 176 18.13 -4.37 16.80
CA ILE A 176 18.40 -3.92 15.42
C ILE A 176 19.54 -2.89 15.40
N ARG A 177 19.53 -1.88 16.30
CA ARG A 177 20.57 -0.84 16.32
C ARG A 177 21.95 -1.43 16.63
N GLU A 178 22.03 -2.36 17.59
CA GLU A 178 23.26 -3.10 17.89
C GLU A 178 23.74 -3.94 16.69
N GLY A 179 22.81 -4.69 16.07
CA GLY A 179 23.12 -5.57 14.94
C GLY A 179 23.61 -4.85 13.68
N ILE A 180 23.35 -3.55 13.55
CA ILE A 180 23.83 -2.71 12.43
C ILE A 180 24.82 -1.63 12.88
N ASN A 181 25.38 -1.74 14.11
CA ASN A 181 26.37 -0.84 14.69
C ASN A 181 25.96 0.65 14.72
N ILE A 182 24.71 0.96 15.05
CA ILE A 182 24.22 2.34 15.24
C ILE A 182 24.54 2.80 16.66
N LYS A 183 25.28 3.88 16.78
CA LYS A 183 25.64 4.50 18.08
C LYS A 183 24.45 5.21 18.71
N ASN A 184 24.55 5.49 20.02
CA ASN A 184 23.48 6.20 20.72
C ASN A 184 23.25 7.62 20.19
N ASP A 185 24.31 8.30 19.77
CA ASP A 185 24.25 9.67 19.23
C ASP A 185 23.91 9.70 17.72
N ASP A 186 23.86 8.55 17.05
CA ASP A 186 23.45 8.49 15.65
C ASP A 186 21.93 8.63 15.52
N ILE A 187 21.50 9.44 14.55
CA ILE A 187 20.12 9.52 14.09
C ILE A 187 19.92 8.51 12.96
N LEU A 188 19.13 7.49 13.21
CA LEU A 188 18.84 6.45 12.23
C LEU A 188 17.61 6.79 11.40
N LEU A 189 17.83 7.02 10.11
CA LEU A 189 16.79 7.15 9.11
C LEU A 189 16.45 5.78 8.53
N LEU A 190 15.16 5.56 8.24
CA LEU A 190 14.68 4.37 7.55
C LEU A 190 13.89 4.78 6.31
N ALA A 191 14.19 4.17 5.18
CA ALA A 191 13.34 4.20 3.99
C ALA A 191 12.99 2.75 3.58
N ALA A 192 11.77 2.53 3.10
CA ALA A 192 11.33 1.19 2.73
C ALA A 192 10.44 1.20 1.48
N GLY A 193 10.70 0.29 0.56
CA GLY A 193 9.93 0.13 -0.66
C GLY A 193 10.72 -0.51 -1.79
N ARG A 194 10.05 -0.75 -2.93
CA ARG A 194 10.74 -1.27 -4.12
C ARG A 194 11.74 -0.25 -4.66
N LEU A 195 12.90 -0.72 -5.09
CA LEU A 195 13.94 0.14 -5.67
C LEU A 195 13.58 0.45 -7.14
N THR A 196 12.67 1.41 -7.32
CA THR A 196 12.09 1.83 -8.60
C THR A 196 12.09 3.36 -8.72
N LEU A 197 11.89 3.89 -9.92
CA LEU A 197 11.77 5.33 -10.16
C LEU A 197 10.70 6.02 -9.30
N ALA A 198 9.62 5.30 -8.98
CA ALA A 198 8.54 5.83 -8.14
C ALA A 198 9.00 6.28 -6.75
N LYS A 199 10.00 5.60 -6.18
CA LYS A 199 10.49 5.83 -4.82
C LYS A 199 11.56 6.92 -4.70
N ASP A 200 12.13 7.34 -5.81
CA ASP A 200 13.11 8.44 -5.92
C ASP A 200 14.22 8.41 -4.85
N TYR A 201 14.82 7.22 -4.66
CA TYR A 201 15.96 7.08 -3.76
C TYR A 201 17.13 8.01 -4.09
N PRO A 202 17.41 8.39 -5.37
CA PRO A 202 18.42 9.41 -5.67
C PRO A 202 18.17 10.74 -4.95
N ASN A 203 16.91 11.20 -4.83
CA ASN A 203 16.57 12.39 -4.07
C ASN A 203 16.94 12.25 -2.58
N LEU A 204 16.64 11.11 -1.96
CA LEU A 204 17.00 10.82 -0.57
C LEU A 204 18.52 10.74 -0.37
N LEU A 205 19.25 10.11 -1.30
CA LEU A 205 20.71 10.03 -1.23
C LEU A 205 21.37 11.40 -1.38
N ASN A 206 20.86 12.27 -2.23
CA ASN A 206 21.31 13.65 -2.32
C ASN A 206 21.01 14.41 -1.02
N ALA A 207 19.85 14.22 -0.39
CA ALA A 207 19.56 14.80 0.91
C ALA A 207 20.54 14.33 1.99
N MET A 208 20.97 13.04 1.96
CA MET A 208 21.96 12.51 2.88
C MET A 208 23.32 13.20 2.79
N THR A 209 23.71 13.73 1.62
CA THR A 209 24.98 14.49 1.49
C THR A 209 24.94 15.84 2.20
N LEU A 210 23.75 16.38 2.42
CA LEU A 210 23.52 17.68 3.09
C LEU A 210 23.38 17.54 4.61
N LEU A 211 23.16 16.32 5.12
CA LEU A 211 22.99 16.04 6.55
C LEU A 211 24.35 15.79 7.24
N PRO A 212 24.49 16.13 8.54
CA PRO A 212 25.68 15.83 9.34
C PRO A 212 26.02 14.33 9.39
N GLU A 213 27.27 14.00 9.71
CA GLU A 213 27.83 12.65 9.68
C GLU A 213 27.15 11.63 10.62
N HIS A 214 26.53 12.09 11.71
CA HIS A 214 25.81 11.25 12.65
C HIS A 214 24.44 10.78 12.14
N PHE A 215 23.96 11.27 10.99
CA PHE A 215 22.78 10.71 10.32
C PHE A 215 23.17 9.46 9.54
N LYS A 216 22.51 8.35 9.84
CA LYS A 216 22.66 7.05 9.18
C LYS A 216 21.35 6.67 8.50
N LEU A 217 21.42 6.01 7.34
CA LEU A 217 20.26 5.60 6.58
C LEU A 217 20.30 4.10 6.30
N ILE A 218 19.21 3.42 6.59
CA ILE A 218 18.95 2.07 6.09
C ILE A 218 17.82 2.09 5.07
N ILE A 219 18.02 1.37 3.97
CA ILE A 219 17.01 1.20 2.93
C ILE A 219 16.63 -0.27 2.87
N ILE A 220 15.32 -0.56 3.04
CA ILE A 220 14.77 -1.91 3.00
C ILE A 220 13.94 -2.08 1.74
N GLY A 221 14.31 -3.06 0.93
CA GLY A 221 13.64 -3.39 -0.32
C GLY A 221 14.59 -3.88 -1.39
N ASP A 222 14.03 -4.18 -2.56
CA ASP A 222 14.76 -4.59 -3.75
C ASP A 222 14.02 -4.10 -5.00
N GLY A 223 14.66 -4.09 -6.15
CA GLY A 223 14.07 -3.65 -7.41
C GLY A 223 15.10 -3.42 -8.51
N GLU A 224 14.59 -3.03 -9.68
CA GLU A 224 15.39 -2.86 -10.89
C GLU A 224 16.53 -1.83 -10.76
N LEU A 225 16.40 -0.84 -9.86
CA LEU A 225 17.41 0.22 -9.67
C LEU A 225 18.45 -0.09 -8.59
N ARG A 226 18.53 -1.33 -8.09
CA ARG A 226 19.46 -1.70 -7.01
C ARG A 226 20.90 -1.35 -7.31
N ASP A 227 21.38 -1.71 -8.50
CA ASP A 227 22.78 -1.50 -8.88
C ASP A 227 23.09 -0.01 -9.10
N GLU A 228 22.15 0.72 -9.70
CA GLU A 228 22.27 2.18 -9.88
C GLU A 228 22.32 2.91 -8.53
N ILE A 229 21.48 2.51 -7.57
CA ILE A 229 21.48 3.07 -6.22
C ILE A 229 22.80 2.75 -5.50
N ASN A 230 23.32 1.51 -5.61
CA ASN A 230 24.62 1.15 -5.04
C ASN A 230 25.76 1.97 -5.65
N MET A 231 25.76 2.18 -6.97
CA MET A 231 26.76 3.04 -7.63
C MET A 231 26.65 4.49 -7.16
N LEU A 232 25.44 5.00 -6.99
CA LEU A 232 25.22 6.37 -6.51
C LEU A 232 25.67 6.55 -5.06
N ILE A 233 25.44 5.58 -4.17
CA ILE A 233 25.96 5.59 -2.79
C ILE A 233 27.49 5.72 -2.77
N LYS A 234 28.18 4.96 -3.62
CA LYS A 234 29.66 5.02 -3.74
C LYS A 234 30.12 6.38 -4.31
N LYS A 235 29.46 6.85 -5.37
CA LYS A 235 29.78 8.14 -6.02
C LYS A 235 29.63 9.33 -5.06
N LEU A 236 28.59 9.29 -4.21
CA LEU A 236 28.32 10.32 -3.21
C LEU A 236 29.12 10.13 -1.90
N GLN A 237 30.02 9.14 -1.84
CA GLN A 237 30.84 8.82 -0.66
C GLN A 237 30.02 8.49 0.60
N LEU A 238 28.82 7.91 0.43
CA LEU A 238 27.88 7.60 1.51
C LEU A 238 28.03 6.16 2.05
N SER A 239 29.02 5.39 1.62
CA SER A 239 29.15 3.95 1.96
C SER A 239 29.23 3.66 3.47
N ASN A 240 29.71 4.62 4.27
CA ASN A 240 29.80 4.50 5.73
C ASN A 240 28.52 4.97 6.46
N ARG A 241 27.54 5.50 5.73
CA ARG A 241 26.35 6.13 6.29
C ARG A 241 25.04 5.51 5.77
N VAL A 242 25.08 4.84 4.62
CA VAL A 242 23.91 4.28 3.94
C VAL A 242 24.08 2.79 3.71
N SER A 243 23.09 1.99 4.14
CA SER A 243 23.08 0.54 3.97
C SER A 243 21.81 0.06 3.25
N LEU A 244 21.98 -0.72 2.18
CA LEU A 244 20.89 -1.44 1.51
C LEU A 244 20.71 -2.83 2.13
N LEU A 245 19.68 -3.04 2.93
CA LEU A 245 19.46 -4.29 3.67
C LEU A 245 18.70 -5.37 2.88
N GLY A 246 18.32 -5.08 1.63
CA GLY A 246 17.50 -5.99 0.82
C GLY A 246 16.09 -6.17 1.36
N VAL A 247 15.39 -7.20 0.87
CA VAL A 247 14.03 -7.50 1.31
C VAL A 247 14.04 -8.11 2.70
N LYS A 248 13.18 -7.61 3.59
CA LYS A 248 12.95 -8.18 4.93
C LYS A 248 11.52 -8.72 5.03
N LYS A 249 11.35 -9.94 5.53
CA LYS A 249 10.02 -10.56 5.75
C LYS A 249 9.23 -9.80 6.82
N ASN A 250 9.90 -9.42 7.91
CA ASN A 250 9.33 -8.61 8.98
C ASN A 250 10.06 -7.26 9.06
N ILE A 251 9.35 -6.18 8.75
CA ILE A 251 9.90 -4.81 8.77
C ILE A 251 9.58 -4.06 10.06
N ALA A 252 8.62 -4.54 10.88
CA ALA A 252 8.20 -3.85 12.10
C ALA A 252 9.35 -3.54 13.07
N PRO A 253 10.34 -4.45 13.32
CA PRO A 253 11.50 -4.14 14.16
C PRO A 253 12.32 -2.95 13.67
N TYR A 254 12.43 -2.77 12.36
CA TYR A 254 13.19 -1.67 11.76
C TYR A 254 12.47 -0.32 11.90
N PHE A 255 11.14 -0.30 11.89
CA PHE A 255 10.39 0.89 12.27
C PHE A 255 10.64 1.27 13.74
N SER A 256 10.67 0.30 14.64
CA SER A 256 11.04 0.57 16.04
C SER A 256 12.47 1.08 16.16
N ALA A 257 13.40 0.58 15.36
CA ALA A 257 14.82 0.95 15.40
C ALA A 257 15.10 2.38 14.92
N CYS A 258 14.39 2.86 13.91
CA CYS A 258 14.64 4.18 13.33
C CYS A 258 14.16 5.32 14.26
N ASP A 259 14.73 6.49 14.05
CA ASP A 259 14.31 7.74 14.68
C ASP A 259 13.32 8.49 13.79
N ILE A 260 13.58 8.50 12.48
CA ILE A 260 12.74 9.12 11.47
C ILE A 260 12.56 8.16 10.30
N PHE A 261 11.33 7.97 9.86
CA PHE A 261 11.02 7.31 8.61
C PHE A 261 10.95 8.34 7.48
N VAL A 262 11.58 8.07 6.34
CA VAL A 262 11.63 8.98 5.20
C VAL A 262 11.03 8.33 3.96
N LEU A 263 10.07 9.01 3.34
CA LEU A 263 9.50 8.64 2.04
C LEU A 263 9.81 9.73 1.01
N SER A 264 10.66 9.43 0.04
CA SER A 264 11.09 10.36 -1.01
C SER A 264 10.34 10.21 -2.34
N SER A 265 9.24 9.48 -2.35
CA SER A 265 8.54 9.03 -3.55
C SER A 265 8.07 10.19 -4.45
N ARG A 266 8.14 9.96 -5.77
CA ARG A 266 7.53 10.86 -6.77
C ARG A 266 6.02 10.66 -6.88
N TRP A 267 5.55 9.44 -6.67
CA TRP A 267 4.12 9.11 -6.64
C TRP A 267 3.82 7.91 -5.75
N GLU A 268 2.71 7.99 -5.06
CA GLU A 268 2.17 6.95 -4.18
C GLU A 268 0.65 6.82 -4.37
N GLY A 269 0.12 5.62 -4.11
CA GLY A 269 -1.31 5.42 -4.02
C GLY A 269 -1.86 5.84 -2.66
N PHE A 270 -1.24 5.33 -1.58
CA PHE A 270 -1.61 5.59 -0.19
C PHE A 270 -0.40 5.89 0.69
N GLY A 271 0.69 5.15 0.52
CA GLY A 271 1.86 5.26 1.39
C GLY A 271 1.78 4.33 2.61
N LEU A 272 1.48 3.04 2.41
CA LEU A 272 1.36 2.05 3.49
C LEU A 272 2.52 2.09 4.48
N VAL A 273 3.76 2.19 3.98
CA VAL A 273 4.96 2.21 4.84
C VAL A 273 5.04 3.46 5.74
N VAL A 274 4.42 4.56 5.31
CA VAL A 274 4.25 5.77 6.14
C VAL A 274 3.32 5.48 7.31
N ALA A 275 2.15 4.91 7.02
CA ALA A 275 1.18 4.54 8.05
C ALA A 275 1.74 3.47 9.01
N GLU A 276 2.49 2.49 8.50
CA GLU A 276 3.19 1.47 9.29
C GLU A 276 4.23 2.11 10.25
N ALA A 277 5.02 3.09 9.76
CA ALA A 277 5.98 3.83 10.57
C ALA A 277 5.28 4.69 11.65
N MET A 278 4.23 5.41 11.27
CA MET A 278 3.42 6.21 12.20
C MET A 278 2.76 5.31 13.27
N SER A 279 2.32 4.13 12.91
CA SER A 279 1.79 3.13 13.85
C SER A 279 2.84 2.67 14.87
N CYS A 280 4.12 2.63 14.48
CA CYS A 280 5.26 2.37 15.38
C CYS A 280 5.76 3.62 16.11
N GLU A 281 4.97 4.69 16.22
CA GLU A 281 5.34 5.93 16.90
C GLU A 281 6.56 6.64 16.31
N ARG A 282 6.76 6.53 14.99
CA ARG A 282 7.87 7.21 14.35
C ARG A 282 7.46 8.56 13.79
N ILE A 283 8.41 9.50 13.84
CA ILE A 283 8.32 10.69 13.00
C ILE A 283 8.43 10.24 11.55
N VAL A 284 7.65 10.87 10.69
CA VAL A 284 7.70 10.63 9.26
C VAL A 284 7.95 11.93 8.53
N VAL A 285 8.87 11.91 7.57
CA VAL A 285 9.02 12.96 6.57
C VAL A 285 8.68 12.36 5.22
N GLY A 286 7.68 12.91 4.55
CA GLY A 286 7.23 12.42 3.25
C GLY A 286 7.22 13.49 2.18
N THR A 287 7.47 13.09 0.93
CA THR A 287 7.15 13.95 -0.21
C THR A 287 5.63 14.08 -0.36
N ASP A 288 5.17 15.24 -0.81
CA ASP A 288 3.76 15.49 -1.11
C ASP A 288 3.35 14.77 -2.40
N SER A 289 3.19 13.46 -2.28
CA SER A 289 2.97 12.54 -3.41
C SER A 289 1.78 11.62 -3.16
N GLY A 290 0.67 11.88 -3.85
CA GLY A 290 -0.53 11.06 -3.77
C GLY A 290 -1.14 11.03 -2.36
N GLY A 291 -1.61 9.86 -1.94
CA GLY A 291 -2.27 9.69 -0.64
C GLY A 291 -1.39 9.90 0.61
N VAL A 292 -0.08 10.17 0.45
CA VAL A 292 0.84 10.41 1.59
C VAL A 292 0.38 11.59 2.45
N ARG A 293 -0.07 12.69 1.82
CA ARG A 293 -0.66 13.84 2.53
C ARG A 293 -1.83 13.44 3.42
N GLU A 294 -2.69 12.57 2.91
CA GLU A 294 -3.88 12.12 3.65
C GLU A 294 -3.53 11.23 4.84
N VAL A 295 -2.48 10.42 4.71
CA VAL A 295 -1.98 9.57 5.80
C VAL A 295 -1.30 10.40 6.88
N ILE A 296 -0.36 11.26 6.51
CA ILE A 296 0.37 12.13 7.45
C ILE A 296 -0.58 13.13 8.13
N GLY A 297 -1.42 13.81 7.34
CA GLY A 297 -2.46 14.73 7.81
C GLY A 297 -1.94 16.02 8.45
N ASP A 298 -0.68 16.37 8.20
CA ASP A 298 -0.03 17.56 8.69
C ASP A 298 1.05 17.98 7.70
N ASP A 299 0.88 19.15 7.10
CA ASP A 299 1.75 19.68 6.04
C ASP A 299 3.16 19.99 6.52
N ASP A 300 3.34 20.17 7.83
CA ASP A 300 4.67 20.38 8.43
C ASP A 300 5.61 19.19 8.29
N PHE A 301 5.11 18.02 7.93
CA PHE A 301 5.90 16.81 7.69
C PHE A 301 6.06 16.48 6.19
N LEU A 302 5.54 17.35 5.32
CA LEU A 302 5.63 17.19 3.89
C LEU A 302 6.70 18.07 3.27
N VAL A 303 7.29 17.59 2.19
CA VAL A 303 8.23 18.33 1.35
C VAL A 303 7.87 18.18 -0.13
N PRO A 304 8.29 19.10 -1.00
CA PRO A 304 8.07 18.96 -2.44
C PRO A 304 8.74 17.69 -3.00
N ILE A 305 8.17 17.16 -4.07
CA ILE A 305 8.72 16.02 -4.80
C ILE A 305 10.07 16.40 -5.40
N SER A 306 11.07 15.49 -5.28
CA SER A 306 12.42 15.64 -5.85
C SER A 306 13.19 16.88 -5.37
N ASP A 307 12.92 17.36 -4.15
CA ASP A 307 13.65 18.46 -3.50
C ASP A 307 14.50 17.92 -2.33
N SER A 308 15.75 17.57 -2.63
CA SER A 308 16.67 17.04 -1.63
C SER A 308 17.06 18.05 -0.56
N THR A 309 17.07 19.34 -0.88
CA THR A 309 17.43 20.40 0.06
C THR A 309 16.36 20.60 1.12
N GLN A 310 15.09 20.70 0.71
CA GLN A 310 13.98 20.78 1.66
C GLN A 310 13.83 19.48 2.46
N LEU A 311 14.07 18.33 1.82
CA LEU A 311 14.04 17.03 2.50
C LEU A 311 15.11 16.96 3.62
N ALA A 312 16.36 17.34 3.36
CA ALA A 312 17.43 17.38 4.35
C ALA A 312 17.10 18.36 5.50
N SER A 313 16.73 19.59 5.18
CA SER A 313 16.37 20.61 6.18
C SER A 313 15.20 20.15 7.08
N LYS A 314 14.19 19.50 6.53
CA LYS A 314 13.06 18.96 7.30
C LYS A 314 13.49 17.82 8.22
N ILE A 315 14.30 16.89 7.73
CA ILE A 315 14.87 15.78 8.53
C ILE A 315 15.67 16.33 9.70
N GLU A 316 16.58 17.27 9.45
CA GLU A 316 17.41 17.88 10.48
C GLU A 316 16.59 18.59 11.55
N LYS A 317 15.62 19.41 11.14
CA LYS A 317 14.71 20.11 12.07
C LYS A 317 13.95 19.14 12.98
N LEU A 318 13.47 18.02 12.45
CA LEU A 318 12.67 17.03 13.18
C LEU A 318 13.52 16.01 13.97
N SER A 319 14.84 16.05 13.84
CA SER A 319 15.76 15.15 14.57
C SER A 319 15.94 15.53 16.05
N LEU A 320 15.53 16.72 16.46
CA LEU A 320 15.66 17.20 17.83
C LEU A 320 14.84 16.36 18.81
N SER A 321 15.47 15.81 19.82
CA SER A 321 14.90 14.80 20.75
C SER A 321 13.63 15.25 21.47
N GLN A 322 13.55 16.52 21.84
CA GLN A 322 12.42 17.08 22.60
C GLN A 322 11.07 17.02 21.88
N ILE A 323 11.08 16.88 20.56
CA ILE A 323 9.87 16.90 19.72
C ILE A 323 9.42 15.47 19.36
N ARG A 324 10.37 14.51 19.32
CA ARG A 324 10.15 13.19 18.72
C ARG A 324 9.07 12.36 19.38
N ASP A 325 9.08 12.24 20.69
CA ASP A 325 8.16 11.35 21.42
C ASP A 325 6.71 11.85 21.35
N HIS A 326 6.52 13.16 21.49
CA HIS A 326 5.19 13.76 21.37
C HIS A 326 4.58 13.58 19.96
N ILE A 327 5.38 13.79 18.92
CA ILE A 327 4.95 13.59 17.53
C ILE A 327 4.67 12.11 17.27
N GLY A 328 5.53 11.21 17.75
CA GLY A 328 5.36 9.76 17.60
C GLY A 328 4.04 9.27 18.17
N PHE A 329 3.71 9.68 19.39
CA PHE A 329 2.44 9.33 20.02
C PHE A 329 1.23 9.84 19.21
N ARG A 330 1.24 11.12 18.82
CA ARG A 330 0.18 11.71 17.97
C ARG A 330 0.02 10.97 16.65
N ASN A 331 1.12 10.57 16.02
CA ASN A 331 1.11 9.79 14.79
C ASN A 331 0.40 8.45 14.97
N ARG A 332 0.72 7.72 16.05
CA ARG A 332 0.06 6.45 16.36
C ARG A 332 -1.43 6.63 16.64
N GLU A 333 -1.83 7.63 17.43
CA GLU A 333 -3.26 7.91 17.68
C GLU A 333 -4.02 8.16 16.36
N ARG A 334 -3.42 8.92 15.44
CA ARG A 334 -4.02 9.15 14.12
C ARG A 334 -4.23 7.85 13.35
N ILE A 335 -3.24 6.95 13.35
CA ILE A 335 -3.37 5.66 12.65
C ILE A 335 -4.43 4.78 13.33
N LEU A 336 -4.44 4.69 14.65
CA LEU A 336 -5.45 3.94 15.39
C LEU A 336 -6.86 4.41 15.08
N LYS A 337 -7.08 5.71 15.04
CA LYS A 337 -8.40 6.31 14.81
C LYS A 337 -8.88 6.15 13.36
N ASN A 338 -8.02 6.37 12.37
CA ASN A 338 -8.46 6.56 10.98
C ASN A 338 -8.08 5.42 10.04
N PHE A 339 -7.01 4.67 10.35
CA PHE A 339 -6.40 3.72 9.43
C PHE A 339 -6.11 2.35 10.06
N SER A 340 -6.53 2.08 11.31
CA SER A 340 -6.39 0.73 11.85
C SER A 340 -7.19 -0.26 11.00
N ILE A 341 -6.71 -1.48 10.86
CA ILE A 341 -7.44 -2.50 10.09
C ILE A 341 -8.82 -2.74 10.69
N ASP A 342 -8.98 -2.61 12.01
CA ASP A 342 -10.27 -2.80 12.67
C ASP A 342 -11.26 -1.67 12.33
N THR A 343 -10.78 -0.43 12.19
CA THR A 343 -11.60 0.70 11.69
C THR A 343 -11.97 0.51 10.22
N ILE A 344 -11.01 0.11 9.39
CA ILE A 344 -11.22 -0.06 7.95
C ILE A 344 -12.14 -1.25 7.64
N ILE A 345 -12.05 -2.35 8.40
CA ILE A 345 -12.94 -3.50 8.20
C ILE A 345 -14.40 -3.16 8.48
N MET A 346 -14.68 -2.35 9.51
CA MET A 346 -16.04 -1.89 9.79
C MET A 346 -16.61 -1.07 8.63
N GLN A 347 -15.82 -0.18 8.04
CA GLN A 347 -16.23 0.60 6.86
C GLN A 347 -16.51 -0.30 5.65
N TRP A 348 -15.69 -1.33 5.42
CA TRP A 348 -15.94 -2.31 4.36
C TRP A 348 -17.21 -3.12 4.59
N GLN A 349 -17.46 -3.58 5.82
CA GLN A 349 -18.67 -4.33 6.17
C GLN A 349 -19.94 -3.48 5.99
N GLU A 350 -19.89 -2.21 6.38
CA GLU A 350 -20.99 -1.25 6.14
C GLU A 350 -21.26 -1.07 4.64
N LEU A 351 -20.21 -0.86 3.84
CA LEU A 351 -20.34 -0.74 2.38
C LEU A 351 -20.90 -2.02 1.74
N TYR A 352 -20.42 -3.20 2.17
CA TYR A 352 -20.94 -4.47 1.68
C TYR A 352 -22.43 -4.64 2.03
N GLY A 353 -22.81 -4.33 3.26
CA GLY A 353 -24.22 -4.35 3.69
C GLY A 353 -25.12 -3.45 2.85
N THR A 354 -24.69 -2.22 2.60
CA THR A 354 -25.41 -1.25 1.76
C THR A 354 -25.63 -1.80 0.34
N ILE A 355 -24.60 -2.40 -0.27
CA ILE A 355 -24.71 -2.97 -1.63
C ILE A 355 -25.61 -4.17 -1.65
N ILE A 356 -25.56 -5.05 -0.65
CA ILE A 356 -26.45 -6.23 -0.55
C ILE A 356 -27.90 -5.79 -0.41
N CYS A 357 -28.21 -4.87 0.51
CA CYS A 357 -29.57 -4.35 0.70
C CYS A 357 -30.14 -3.73 -0.58
N SER A 358 -29.37 -2.87 -1.27
CA SER A 358 -29.80 -2.22 -2.50
C SER A 358 -30.10 -3.20 -3.66
N LYS A 359 -29.59 -4.43 -3.61
CA LYS A 359 -29.85 -5.48 -4.59
C LYS A 359 -31.08 -6.31 -4.28
N HIS A 360 -31.44 -6.44 -3.02
CA HIS A 360 -32.71 -7.13 -2.62
C HIS A 360 -33.94 -6.27 -2.89
N GLU A 361 -33.77 -4.95 -3.00
CA GLU A 361 -34.84 -3.99 -3.31
C GLU A 361 -35.13 -3.85 -4.82
N ARG A 362 -34.31 -4.42 -5.70
CA ARG A 362 -34.46 -4.40 -7.17
C ARG A 362 -34.94 -5.74 -7.69
#